data_a2d92caa7d7fa68cebb48241b74cb295
#
_entry.id   a2d92caa7d7fa68cebb48241b74cb295
#
_cell.length_a   1.000
_cell.length_b   1.000
_cell.length_c   1.000
_cell.angle_alpha   90.00
_cell.angle_beta   90.00
_cell.angle_gamma   90.00
#
_symmetry.space_group_name_H-M   'P 1'
#
loop_
_entity.id
_entity.type
_entity.pdbx_description
1 polymer ?
#
loop_
_entity_poly.entity_id
_entity_poly.type
_entity_poly.pdbx_seq_one_letter_code
_entity_poly.pdbx_strand_id
1 'polypeptide(L)'
;MVFEKLAYRKFMDILNTNFGPIDAVITWVDGNTEIHRRERARYMLKVGDPLHENAINPHRWDNNDEILYCLQSIENFAPWVQKIWIVIDNERPNLTLLSDQLRAKISFVLHRDIFREFNAVLPTFNSLTIESMIWRIEGLSERFMYFNDDVFLSAPLITADVFQGSLPVLRGEWVNYSEFLCQSEVRKDPSKFNHFMQINAACMVGFDAKRLFDSAHVVHPMRRSVMAELFDNNRDSFLENIQYRFRDLRQFLPQGLHNHACIAAEKAVVHKEDDHLHIISGQGIDRPPKETLALLQKASSPEIKFLCVNDLPQLETVIPQAREWLRSMVGGFPVLP
;
A
#
# COMPACT_ATOMS: atom_id res chain seq x y z
N MET A 1 1.52 33.85 -8.09
CA MET A 1 1.06 32.45 -8.18
C MET A 1 2.17 31.42 -7.88
N VAL A 2 3.29 31.32 -8.64
CA VAL A 2 4.36 30.35 -8.36
C VAL A 2 5.09 30.66 -7.04
N PHE A 3 5.43 31.91 -6.76
CA PHE A 3 6.08 32.33 -5.53
C PHE A 3 5.19 32.15 -4.28
N GLU A 4 3.91 32.38 -4.39
CA GLU A 4 2.94 32.18 -3.31
C GLU A 4 2.78 30.68 -2.98
N LYS A 5 2.73 29.81 -4.01
CA LYS A 5 2.73 28.34 -3.81
C LYS A 5 4.02 27.87 -3.11
N LEU A 6 5.17 28.43 -3.46
CA LEU A 6 6.46 28.07 -2.85
C LEU A 6 6.57 28.54 -1.38
N ALA A 7 6.10 29.76 -1.10
CA ALA A 7 6.06 30.29 0.26
C ALA A 7 5.07 29.50 1.14
N TYR A 8 3.89 29.19 0.63
CA TYR A 8 2.91 28.35 1.31
C TYR A 8 3.47 26.95 1.60
N ARG A 9 4.14 26.32 0.62
CA ARG A 9 4.78 25.01 0.81
C ARG A 9 5.81 25.03 1.94
N LYS A 10 6.75 26.01 1.95
CA LYS A 10 7.74 26.17 3.01
C LYS A 10 7.09 26.41 4.38
N PHE A 11 6.04 27.22 4.44
CA PHE A 11 5.31 27.50 5.67
C PHE A 11 4.63 26.23 6.21
N MET A 12 3.99 25.43 5.35
CA MET A 12 3.36 24.18 5.73
C MET A 12 4.37 23.13 6.19
N ASP A 13 5.55 23.05 5.58
CA ASP A 13 6.63 22.16 6.03
C ASP A 13 7.12 22.56 7.43
N ILE A 14 7.32 23.86 7.70
CA ILE A 14 7.70 24.34 9.03
C ILE A 14 6.63 24.01 10.07
N LEU A 15 5.35 24.21 9.75
CA LEU A 15 4.25 23.84 10.66
C LEU A 15 4.24 22.33 10.95
N ASN A 16 4.49 21.52 9.95
CA ASN A 16 4.46 20.06 10.10
C ASN A 16 5.63 19.50 10.93
N THR A 17 6.75 20.21 11.06
CA THR A 17 7.86 19.77 11.94
C THR A 17 7.44 19.66 13.41
N ASN A 18 6.46 20.44 13.85
CA ASN A 18 5.95 20.41 15.23
C ASN A 18 5.17 19.16 15.58
N PHE A 19 4.77 18.34 14.58
CA PHE A 19 3.99 17.12 14.78
C PHE A 19 4.82 15.83 14.81
N GLY A 20 6.14 15.97 14.87
CA GLY A 20 7.08 14.85 14.91
C GLY A 20 7.40 14.25 13.54
N PRO A 21 8.22 13.21 13.49
CA PRO A 21 8.68 12.58 12.26
C PRO A 21 7.56 11.83 11.53
N ILE A 22 7.84 11.55 10.24
CA ILE A 22 7.02 10.67 9.40
C ILE A 22 7.93 9.55 8.92
N ASP A 23 7.54 8.31 9.21
CA ASP A 23 8.21 7.10 8.72
C ASP A 23 7.54 6.56 7.45
N ALA A 24 8.24 5.67 6.75
CA ALA A 24 7.65 4.82 5.72
C ALA A 24 7.61 3.36 6.22
N VAL A 25 6.55 2.64 5.90
CA VAL A 25 6.41 1.20 6.13
C VAL A 25 6.12 0.54 4.81
N ILE A 26 6.91 -0.46 4.44
CA ILE A 26 6.76 -1.22 3.20
C ILE A 26 6.61 -2.69 3.56
N THR A 27 5.60 -3.37 3.05
CA THR A 27 5.50 -4.83 3.13
C THR A 27 6.14 -5.45 1.90
N TRP A 28 6.95 -6.49 2.11
CA TRP A 28 7.66 -7.16 1.01
C TRP A 28 7.82 -8.65 1.28
N VAL A 29 7.77 -9.43 0.22
CA VAL A 29 8.04 -10.87 0.23
C VAL A 29 8.70 -11.29 -1.08
N ASP A 30 9.64 -12.23 -1.03
CA ASP A 30 10.07 -13.00 -2.20
C ASP A 30 9.36 -14.36 -2.19
N GLY A 31 8.21 -14.38 -2.84
CA GLY A 31 7.42 -15.61 -2.98
C GLY A 31 7.99 -16.63 -3.97
N ASN A 32 9.08 -16.28 -4.67
CA ASN A 32 9.77 -17.15 -5.63
C ASN A 32 10.79 -18.08 -4.95
N THR A 33 11.14 -17.82 -3.69
CA THR A 33 12.03 -18.72 -2.94
C THR A 33 11.42 -20.11 -2.77
N GLU A 34 12.24 -21.14 -2.79
CA GLU A 34 11.78 -22.51 -2.63
C GLU A 34 11.08 -22.72 -1.28
N ILE A 35 11.61 -22.11 -0.22
CA ILE A 35 11.05 -22.20 1.14
C ILE A 35 9.64 -21.63 1.15
N HIS A 36 9.45 -20.41 0.65
CA HIS A 36 8.14 -19.76 0.63
C HIS A 36 7.14 -20.54 -0.21
N ARG A 37 7.53 -21.02 -1.41
CA ARG A 37 6.66 -21.85 -2.27
C ARG A 37 6.22 -23.14 -1.61
N ARG A 38 7.14 -23.85 -0.93
CA ARG A 38 6.83 -25.11 -0.23
C ARG A 38 5.89 -24.89 0.94
N GLU A 39 6.14 -23.86 1.76
CA GLU A 39 5.26 -23.54 2.88
C GLU A 39 3.88 -23.12 2.40
N ARG A 40 3.79 -22.25 1.42
CA ARG A 40 2.53 -21.81 0.81
C ARG A 40 1.72 -23.02 0.30
N ALA A 41 2.33 -23.90 -0.49
CA ALA A 41 1.68 -25.10 -1.00
C ALA A 41 1.19 -26.02 0.15
N ARG A 42 2.00 -26.20 1.19
CA ARG A 42 1.64 -26.99 2.38
C ARG A 42 0.39 -26.44 3.09
N TYR A 43 0.28 -25.11 3.21
CA TYR A 43 -0.87 -24.51 3.87
C TYR A 43 -2.09 -24.43 2.97
N MET A 44 -1.94 -24.27 1.66
CA MET A 44 -3.05 -24.35 0.70
C MET A 44 -3.76 -25.71 0.77
N LEU A 45 -3.02 -26.82 0.91
CA LEU A 45 -3.57 -28.15 1.07
C LEU A 45 -4.37 -28.37 2.38
N LYS A 46 -4.19 -27.50 3.37
CA LYS A 46 -4.87 -27.58 4.67
C LYS A 46 -6.15 -26.76 4.74
N VAL A 47 -6.39 -25.91 3.75
CA VAL A 47 -7.63 -25.12 3.67
C VAL A 47 -8.75 -26.06 3.28
N GLY A 48 -9.79 -26.15 4.11
CA GLY A 48 -10.92 -27.06 3.87
C GLY A 48 -11.87 -26.57 2.78
N ASP A 49 -11.97 -25.25 2.60
CA ASP A 49 -12.83 -24.63 1.60
C ASP A 49 -12.02 -24.17 0.38
N PRO A 50 -12.62 -24.14 -0.83
CA PRO A 50 -11.97 -23.58 -2.00
C PRO A 50 -11.55 -22.10 -1.77
N LEU A 51 -10.26 -21.81 -1.99
CA LEU A 51 -9.77 -20.44 -1.94
C LEU A 51 -10.31 -19.62 -3.12
N HIS A 52 -10.58 -18.36 -2.86
CA HIS A 52 -10.96 -17.40 -3.90
C HIS A 52 -9.83 -17.26 -4.94
N GLU A 53 -10.15 -17.12 -6.22
CA GLU A 53 -9.16 -16.99 -7.30
C GLU A 53 -8.17 -15.84 -7.02
N ASN A 54 -8.65 -14.71 -6.53
CA ASN A 54 -7.80 -13.59 -6.12
C ASN A 54 -6.78 -13.98 -5.04
N ALA A 55 -7.11 -14.93 -4.15
CA ALA A 55 -6.25 -15.36 -3.05
C ALA A 55 -5.12 -16.31 -3.49
N ILE A 56 -5.22 -16.91 -4.67
CA ILE A 56 -4.27 -17.92 -5.17
C ILE A 56 -3.52 -17.49 -6.43
N ASN A 57 -3.74 -16.25 -6.89
CA ASN A 57 -3.05 -15.71 -8.07
C ASN A 57 -1.53 -15.68 -7.83
N PRO A 58 -0.71 -16.38 -8.64
CA PRO A 58 0.74 -16.45 -8.46
C PRO A 58 1.44 -15.09 -8.45
N HIS A 59 0.97 -14.13 -9.25
CA HIS A 59 1.54 -12.79 -9.36
C HIS A 59 1.60 -12.02 -8.03
N ARG A 60 0.82 -12.46 -7.02
CA ARG A 60 0.84 -11.84 -5.68
C ARG A 60 2.11 -12.06 -4.89
N TRP A 61 2.90 -13.03 -5.30
CA TRP A 61 4.09 -13.43 -4.57
C TRP A 61 5.36 -13.33 -5.43
N ASP A 62 5.20 -12.94 -6.69
CA ASP A 62 6.34 -12.74 -7.58
C ASP A 62 7.11 -11.50 -7.12
N ASN A 63 8.44 -11.66 -7.02
CA ASN A 63 9.34 -10.57 -6.76
C ASN A 63 10.04 -10.20 -8.08
N ASN A 64 9.88 -8.97 -8.51
CA ASN A 64 10.47 -8.42 -9.73
C ASN A 64 11.33 -7.18 -9.43
N ASP A 65 11.85 -7.10 -8.19
CA ASP A 65 12.64 -5.99 -7.67
C ASP A 65 11.90 -4.63 -7.62
N GLU A 66 10.56 -4.63 -7.61
CA GLU A 66 9.74 -3.41 -7.51
C GLU A 66 10.10 -2.61 -6.25
N ILE A 67 10.43 -3.28 -5.15
CA ILE A 67 10.85 -2.63 -3.91
C ILE A 67 12.03 -1.67 -4.08
N LEU A 68 12.96 -1.94 -5.01
CA LEU A 68 14.08 -1.04 -5.28
C LEU A 68 13.60 0.30 -5.84
N TYR A 69 12.62 0.26 -6.74
CA TYR A 69 12.00 1.48 -7.28
C TYR A 69 11.19 2.22 -6.22
N CYS A 70 10.45 1.50 -5.37
CA CYS A 70 9.73 2.06 -4.24
C CYS A 70 10.68 2.84 -3.32
N LEU A 71 11.75 2.19 -2.86
CA LEU A 71 12.75 2.79 -1.97
C LEU A 71 13.46 3.98 -2.62
N GLN A 72 13.86 3.85 -3.90
CA GLN A 72 14.52 4.93 -4.62
C GLN A 72 13.59 6.13 -4.81
N SER A 73 12.30 5.91 -5.03
CA SER A 73 11.31 6.98 -5.14
C SER A 73 11.19 7.79 -3.84
N ILE A 74 11.27 7.10 -2.69
CA ILE A 74 11.24 7.75 -1.37
C ILE A 74 12.49 8.61 -1.18
N GLU A 75 13.69 8.11 -1.55
CA GLU A 75 14.94 8.89 -1.46
C GLU A 75 14.86 10.15 -2.32
N ASN A 76 14.41 10.01 -3.57
CA ASN A 76 14.40 11.10 -4.54
C ASN A 76 13.31 12.13 -4.27
N PHE A 77 12.12 11.72 -3.80
CA PHE A 77 10.96 12.59 -3.77
C PHE A 77 10.41 12.90 -2.37
N ALA A 78 10.81 12.13 -1.36
CA ALA A 78 10.46 12.35 0.04
C ALA A 78 11.68 12.19 0.97
N PRO A 79 12.82 12.91 0.73
CA PRO A 79 14.04 12.75 1.52
C PRO A 79 13.89 13.09 3.00
N TRP A 80 12.79 13.75 3.36
CA TRP A 80 12.41 14.10 4.73
C TRP A 80 11.83 12.91 5.53
N VAL A 81 11.56 11.76 4.89
CA VAL A 81 11.18 10.52 5.58
C VAL A 81 12.28 10.15 6.55
N GLN A 82 11.87 9.94 7.83
CA GLN A 82 12.82 9.73 8.92
C GLN A 82 13.41 8.34 8.89
N LYS A 83 12.57 7.32 8.86
CA LYS A 83 12.95 5.92 8.87
C LYS A 83 12.08 5.12 7.91
N ILE A 84 12.65 4.06 7.36
CA ILE A 84 11.95 3.16 6.44
C ILE A 84 11.95 1.76 7.08
N TRP A 85 10.78 1.25 7.34
CA TRP A 85 10.57 -0.06 7.92
C TRP A 85 10.13 -1.02 6.81
N ILE A 86 10.93 -2.07 6.55
CA ILE A 86 10.56 -3.12 5.61
C ILE A 86 10.09 -4.32 6.44
N VAL A 87 8.81 -4.64 6.29
CA VAL A 87 8.17 -5.77 6.96
C VAL A 87 8.34 -7.00 6.08
N ILE A 88 9.01 -8.02 6.61
CA ILE A 88 9.42 -9.21 5.89
C ILE A 88 9.04 -10.49 6.66
N ASP A 89 8.99 -11.61 5.95
CA ASP A 89 8.91 -12.91 6.60
C ASP A 89 10.28 -13.33 7.16
N ASN A 90 11.19 -13.81 6.31
CA ASN A 90 12.54 -14.22 6.68
C ASN A 90 13.61 -13.68 5.70
N GLU A 91 13.25 -13.63 4.41
CA GLU A 91 14.16 -13.19 3.35
C GLU A 91 14.25 -11.65 3.33
N ARG A 92 15.40 -11.17 2.86
CA ARG A 92 15.63 -9.72 2.69
C ARG A 92 15.87 -9.40 1.23
N PRO A 93 15.32 -8.28 0.73
CA PRO A 93 15.61 -7.83 -0.62
C PRO A 93 17.10 -7.45 -0.77
N ASN A 94 17.62 -7.62 -1.98
CA ASN A 94 18.97 -7.18 -2.31
C ASN A 94 18.99 -5.66 -2.53
N LEU A 95 19.55 -4.90 -1.62
CA LEU A 95 19.59 -3.43 -1.62
C LEU A 95 20.91 -2.85 -2.16
N THR A 96 21.74 -3.63 -2.81
CA THR A 96 23.09 -3.19 -3.25
C THR A 96 23.08 -2.06 -4.28
N LEU A 97 21.98 -1.91 -5.03
CA LEU A 97 21.80 -0.84 -6.02
C LEU A 97 21.40 0.52 -5.39
N LEU A 98 21.10 0.56 -4.10
CA LEU A 98 20.70 1.77 -3.40
C LEU A 98 21.88 2.46 -2.73
N SER A 99 21.76 3.76 -2.52
CA SER A 99 22.80 4.56 -1.84
C SER A 99 23.01 4.11 -0.38
N ASP A 100 24.22 4.35 0.15
CA ASP A 100 24.51 4.11 1.57
C ASP A 100 23.62 4.95 2.47
N GLN A 101 23.30 6.17 2.05
CA GLN A 101 22.43 7.09 2.79
C GLN A 101 21.01 6.53 2.92
N LEU A 102 20.45 5.99 1.83
CA LEU A 102 19.13 5.36 1.86
C LEU A 102 19.16 4.09 2.70
N ARG A 103 20.15 3.22 2.49
CA ARG A 103 20.32 1.98 3.28
C ARG A 103 20.41 2.23 4.78
N ALA A 104 21.04 3.34 5.19
CA ALA A 104 21.15 3.72 6.61
C ALA A 104 19.79 4.08 7.25
N LYS A 105 18.78 4.49 6.46
CA LYS A 105 17.42 4.74 6.95
C LYS A 105 16.57 3.47 7.10
N ILE A 106 16.99 2.35 6.49
CA ILE A 106 16.19 1.13 6.41
C ILE A 106 16.38 0.27 7.66
N SER A 107 15.28 -0.25 8.18
CA SER A 107 15.24 -1.27 9.22
C SER A 107 14.28 -2.38 8.82
N PHE A 108 14.71 -3.62 9.01
CA PHE A 108 13.88 -4.79 8.77
C PHE A 108 13.10 -5.18 10.01
N VAL A 109 11.83 -5.54 9.82
CA VAL A 109 10.92 -6.01 10.87
C VAL A 109 10.35 -7.35 10.43
N LEU A 110 10.50 -8.37 11.25
CA LEU A 110 9.94 -9.68 10.94
C LEU A 110 8.46 -9.74 11.28
N HIS A 111 7.69 -10.54 10.54
CA HIS A 111 6.28 -10.75 10.86
C HIS A 111 6.10 -11.10 12.36
N ARG A 112 6.93 -11.98 12.92
CA ARG A 112 6.86 -12.37 14.34
C ARG A 112 7.00 -11.19 15.31
N ASP A 113 7.69 -10.12 14.91
CA ASP A 113 7.93 -8.97 15.78
C ASP A 113 6.69 -8.08 15.93
N ILE A 114 5.81 -8.09 14.92
CA ILE A 114 4.53 -7.36 14.92
C ILE A 114 3.37 -8.25 15.40
N PHE A 115 3.40 -9.56 15.15
CA PHE A 115 2.36 -10.49 15.61
C PHE A 115 2.50 -10.84 17.08
N ARG A 116 3.73 -11.00 17.63
CA ARG A 116 4.00 -11.24 19.06
C ARG A 116 3.16 -12.39 19.63
N GLU A 117 2.24 -12.09 20.56
CA GLU A 117 1.32 -13.05 21.18
C GLU A 117 0.40 -13.78 20.18
N PHE A 118 0.28 -13.25 18.96
CA PHE A 118 -0.54 -13.83 17.89
C PHE A 118 0.29 -14.65 16.88
N ASN A 119 1.53 -15.01 17.18
CA ASN A 119 2.42 -15.75 16.27
C ASN A 119 1.88 -17.10 15.79
N ALA A 120 0.86 -17.66 16.45
CA ALA A 120 0.21 -18.91 16.04
C ALA A 120 -0.46 -18.82 14.64
N VAL A 121 -0.78 -17.60 14.16
CA VAL A 121 -1.34 -17.39 12.81
C VAL A 121 -0.28 -17.46 11.72
N LEU A 122 1.00 -17.37 12.06
CA LEU A 122 2.11 -17.43 11.10
C LEU A 122 2.44 -18.88 10.69
N PRO A 123 3.03 -19.10 9.51
CA PRO A 123 3.23 -18.11 8.46
C PRO A 123 1.92 -17.66 7.83
N THR A 124 1.91 -16.47 7.28
CA THR A 124 0.80 -15.94 6.48
C THR A 124 1.29 -15.56 5.09
N PHE A 125 0.44 -15.78 4.09
CA PHE A 125 0.67 -15.47 2.67
C PHE A 125 -0.30 -14.37 2.20
N ASN A 126 -0.71 -13.52 3.15
CA ASN A 126 -1.83 -12.61 3.01
C ASN A 126 -1.43 -11.22 3.50
N SER A 127 -1.34 -10.27 2.59
CA SER A 127 -0.96 -8.90 2.91
C SER A 127 -1.93 -8.23 3.89
N LEU A 128 -3.26 -8.46 3.76
CA LEU A 128 -4.26 -7.89 4.67
C LEU A 128 -4.02 -8.29 6.13
N THR A 129 -3.60 -9.54 6.35
CA THR A 129 -3.22 -10.04 7.67
C THR A 129 -2.02 -9.29 8.23
N ILE A 130 -0.98 -9.07 7.41
CA ILE A 130 0.24 -8.34 7.79
C ILE A 130 -0.10 -6.86 8.04
N GLU A 131 -0.80 -6.24 7.12
CA GLU A 131 -1.20 -4.83 7.14
C GLU A 131 -2.03 -4.47 8.39
N SER A 132 -2.83 -5.43 8.91
CA SER A 132 -3.58 -5.25 10.15
C SER A 132 -2.70 -5.05 11.38
N MET A 133 -1.40 -5.43 11.31
CA MET A 133 -0.49 -5.47 12.46
C MET A 133 0.72 -4.54 12.34
N ILE A 134 0.93 -3.86 11.21
CA ILE A 134 2.11 -2.99 10.99
C ILE A 134 2.22 -1.84 11.99
N TRP A 135 1.11 -1.34 12.51
CA TRP A 135 1.10 -0.30 13.54
C TRP A 135 1.81 -0.71 14.84
N ARG A 136 2.06 -2.01 15.04
CA ARG A 136 2.75 -2.60 16.21
C ARG A 136 4.27 -2.61 16.08
N ILE A 137 4.83 -2.10 14.99
CA ILE A 137 6.28 -1.97 14.83
C ILE A 137 6.84 -1.15 15.99
N GLU A 138 7.83 -1.69 16.68
CA GLU A 138 8.48 -1.00 17.78
C GLU A 138 9.31 0.18 17.30
N GLY A 139 9.06 1.35 17.86
CA GLY A 139 9.72 2.60 17.44
C GLY A 139 9.12 3.25 16.19
N LEU A 140 8.01 2.74 15.65
CA LEU A 140 7.27 3.39 14.57
C LEU A 140 6.76 4.77 15.01
N SER A 141 6.97 5.76 14.17
CA SER A 141 6.44 7.12 14.36
C SER A 141 4.91 7.14 14.42
N GLU A 142 4.34 8.15 15.08
CA GLU A 142 2.88 8.33 15.15
C GLU A 142 2.28 8.52 13.76
N ARG A 143 2.98 9.24 12.88
CA ARG A 143 2.63 9.45 11.49
C ARG A 143 3.51 8.60 10.62
N PHE A 144 2.92 7.78 9.76
CA PHE A 144 3.68 6.98 8.80
C PHE A 144 2.95 6.86 7.47
N MET A 145 3.69 6.62 6.42
CA MET A 145 3.19 6.29 5.09
C MET A 145 3.33 4.79 4.87
N TYR A 146 2.24 4.12 4.56
CA TYR A 146 2.25 2.72 4.17
C TYR A 146 2.34 2.60 2.64
N PHE A 147 3.22 1.71 2.20
CA PHE A 147 3.43 1.36 0.79
C PHE A 147 3.30 -0.16 0.61
N ASN A 148 2.72 -0.57 -0.50
CA ASN A 148 3.08 -1.85 -1.10
C ASN A 148 4.38 -1.67 -1.89
N ASP A 149 5.08 -2.75 -2.23
CA ASP A 149 6.35 -2.69 -2.96
C ASP A 149 6.21 -2.24 -4.42
N ASP A 150 5.00 -2.33 -4.98
CA ASP A 150 4.59 -1.86 -6.31
C ASP A 150 4.01 -0.43 -6.32
N VAL A 151 4.15 0.30 -5.20
CA VAL A 151 3.71 1.70 -5.05
C VAL A 151 4.90 2.65 -4.98
N PHE A 152 4.88 3.71 -5.77
CA PHE A 152 5.99 4.63 -5.99
C PHE A 152 5.57 6.09 -5.83
N LEU A 153 6.55 6.92 -5.47
CA LEU A 153 6.45 8.36 -5.65
C LEU A 153 6.98 8.71 -7.04
N SER A 154 6.32 9.61 -7.75
CA SER A 154 6.68 10.01 -9.13
C SER A 154 7.00 11.49 -9.27
N ALA A 155 6.83 12.28 -8.20
CA ALA A 155 7.20 13.69 -8.14
C ALA A 155 7.55 14.12 -6.70
N PRO A 156 8.29 15.22 -6.50
CA PRO A 156 8.67 15.71 -5.18
C PRO A 156 7.47 15.99 -4.28
N LEU A 157 7.50 15.41 -3.07
CA LEU A 157 6.52 15.62 -2.01
C LEU A 157 7.01 16.63 -0.98
N ILE A 158 6.06 17.36 -0.43
CA ILE A 158 6.20 18.00 0.87
C ILE A 158 5.38 17.23 1.92
N THR A 159 5.68 17.41 3.18
CA THR A 159 4.96 16.71 4.26
C THR A 159 3.47 16.99 4.25
N ALA A 160 3.03 18.17 3.79
CA ALA A 160 1.63 18.54 3.65
C ALA A 160 0.86 17.80 2.54
N ASP A 161 1.57 17.15 1.61
CA ASP A 161 0.92 16.29 0.60
C ASP A 161 0.38 14.98 1.23
N VAL A 162 0.89 14.61 2.39
CA VAL A 162 0.51 13.36 3.10
C VAL A 162 -0.08 13.62 4.48
N PHE A 163 0.34 14.68 5.19
CA PHE A 163 -0.22 15.08 6.47
C PHE A 163 -0.33 16.59 6.58
N GLN A 164 -1.50 17.08 6.97
CA GLN A 164 -1.69 18.48 7.38
C GLN A 164 -1.76 18.52 8.91
N GLY A 165 -0.65 18.79 9.54
CA GLY A 165 -0.48 18.61 10.98
C GLY A 165 -0.56 17.13 11.37
N SER A 166 -1.55 16.76 12.18
CA SER A 166 -1.83 15.37 12.54
C SER A 166 -2.84 14.69 11.59
N LEU A 167 -3.43 15.41 10.65
CA LEU A 167 -4.50 14.92 9.79
C LEU A 167 -3.91 14.21 8.57
N PRO A 168 -4.21 12.93 8.31
CA PRO A 168 -3.80 12.27 7.08
C PRO A 168 -4.55 12.87 5.88
N VAL A 169 -3.85 13.00 4.74
CA VAL A 169 -4.40 13.47 3.47
C VAL A 169 -4.76 12.26 2.63
N LEU A 170 -6.05 11.97 2.58
CA LEU A 170 -6.61 10.75 1.99
C LEU A 170 -6.91 10.92 0.52
N ARG A 171 -6.57 9.92 -0.29
CA ARG A 171 -6.87 9.82 -1.72
C ARG A 171 -7.85 8.69 -1.97
N GLY A 172 -8.81 8.95 -2.85
CA GLY A 172 -9.90 8.03 -3.14
C GLY A 172 -11.17 8.78 -3.50
N GLU A 173 -12.24 8.06 -3.65
CA GLU A 173 -13.54 8.60 -4.06
C GLU A 173 -14.71 8.05 -3.25
N TRP A 174 -15.79 8.82 -3.21
CA TRP A 174 -17.04 8.37 -2.62
C TRP A 174 -17.81 7.52 -3.63
N VAL A 175 -18.11 6.27 -3.25
CA VAL A 175 -18.74 5.29 -4.14
C VAL A 175 -19.98 4.68 -3.52
N ASN A 176 -20.79 4.05 -4.40
CA ASN A 176 -21.92 3.20 -4.03
C ASN A 176 -21.67 1.79 -4.57
N TYR A 177 -21.42 0.87 -3.65
CA TYR A 177 -21.20 -0.55 -3.94
C TYR A 177 -22.36 -1.45 -3.48
N SER A 178 -23.55 -0.87 -3.19
CA SER A 178 -24.70 -1.63 -2.69
C SER A 178 -25.15 -2.74 -3.64
N GLU A 179 -25.00 -2.55 -4.94
CA GLU A 179 -25.33 -3.57 -5.94
C GLU A 179 -24.46 -4.83 -5.83
N PHE A 180 -23.19 -4.69 -5.41
CA PHE A 180 -22.29 -5.83 -5.25
C PHE A 180 -22.78 -6.83 -4.19
N LEU A 181 -23.50 -6.35 -3.17
CA LEU A 181 -24.04 -7.18 -2.12
C LEU A 181 -25.22 -8.04 -2.58
N CYS A 182 -25.91 -7.62 -3.66
CA CYS A 182 -27.10 -8.30 -4.19
C CYS A 182 -26.78 -9.35 -5.26
N GLN A 183 -25.54 -9.40 -5.75
CA GLN A 183 -25.16 -10.23 -6.89
C GLN A 183 -24.14 -11.30 -6.45
N SER A 184 -24.55 -12.56 -6.36
CA SER A 184 -23.68 -13.65 -5.92
C SER A 184 -22.47 -13.87 -6.85
N GLU A 185 -22.62 -13.62 -8.16
CA GLU A 185 -21.55 -13.78 -9.15
C GLU A 185 -20.45 -12.71 -8.98
N VAL A 186 -20.81 -11.49 -8.56
CA VAL A 186 -19.82 -10.44 -8.29
C VAL A 186 -18.87 -10.82 -7.16
N ARG A 187 -19.34 -11.64 -6.20
CA ARG A 187 -18.47 -12.16 -5.13
C ARG A 187 -17.38 -13.11 -5.62
N LYS A 188 -17.57 -13.72 -6.79
CA LYS A 188 -16.60 -14.65 -7.40
C LYS A 188 -15.62 -13.91 -8.31
N ASP A 189 -15.93 -12.68 -8.72
CA ASP A 189 -15.08 -11.88 -9.59
C ASP A 189 -13.79 -11.41 -8.87
N PRO A 190 -12.60 -11.90 -9.31
CA PRO A 190 -11.33 -11.53 -8.68
C PRO A 190 -11.06 -10.01 -8.71
N SER A 191 -11.56 -9.31 -9.73
CA SER A 191 -11.38 -7.86 -9.87
C SER A 191 -12.17 -7.06 -8.82
N LYS A 192 -13.23 -7.64 -8.26
CA LYS A 192 -14.10 -7.01 -7.25
C LYS A 192 -13.71 -7.35 -5.82
N PHE A 193 -12.75 -8.23 -5.62
CA PHE A 193 -12.35 -8.69 -4.30
C PHE A 193 -12.05 -7.54 -3.32
N ASN A 194 -11.24 -6.58 -3.73
CA ASN A 194 -10.87 -5.46 -2.88
C ASN A 194 -12.04 -4.54 -2.52
N HIS A 195 -13.07 -4.44 -3.37
CA HIS A 195 -14.27 -3.65 -3.06
C HIS A 195 -15.04 -4.22 -1.86
N PHE A 196 -15.10 -5.56 -1.73
CA PHE A 196 -15.69 -6.19 -0.54
C PHE A 196 -14.89 -5.89 0.72
N MET A 197 -13.55 -5.84 0.62
CA MET A 197 -12.69 -5.46 1.76
C MET A 197 -12.93 -4.00 2.19
N GLN A 198 -13.16 -3.10 1.23
CA GLN A 198 -13.54 -1.72 1.50
C GLN A 198 -14.91 -1.62 2.18
N ILE A 199 -15.91 -2.37 1.69
CA ILE A 199 -17.24 -2.42 2.30
C ILE A 199 -17.15 -2.91 3.76
N ASN A 200 -16.43 -4.02 3.99
CA ASN A 200 -16.27 -4.57 5.33
C ASN A 200 -15.61 -3.55 6.29
N ALA A 201 -14.54 -2.90 5.83
CA ALA A 201 -13.86 -1.85 6.57
C ALA A 201 -14.79 -0.66 6.91
N ALA A 202 -15.56 -0.19 5.94
CA ALA A 202 -16.50 0.91 6.11
C ALA A 202 -17.58 0.59 7.14
N CYS A 203 -18.16 -0.62 7.06
CA CYS A 203 -19.22 -1.07 7.96
C CYS A 203 -18.78 -1.12 9.43
N MET A 204 -17.51 -1.41 9.71
CA MET A 204 -16.97 -1.48 11.07
C MET A 204 -17.03 -0.14 11.82
N VAL A 205 -17.10 0.98 11.09
CA VAL A 205 -17.10 2.34 11.65
C VAL A 205 -18.31 3.17 11.23
N GLY A 206 -19.41 2.48 10.90
CA GLY A 206 -20.74 3.09 10.75
C GLY A 206 -21.06 3.61 9.35
N PHE A 207 -20.25 3.34 8.35
CA PHE A 207 -20.62 3.54 6.94
C PHE A 207 -21.35 2.31 6.39
N ASP A 208 -21.91 2.44 5.22
CA ASP A 208 -22.54 1.34 4.51
C ASP A 208 -22.11 1.29 3.03
N ALA A 209 -22.51 0.23 2.32
CA ALA A 209 -22.16 0.06 0.92
C ALA A 209 -22.78 1.10 -0.04
N LYS A 210 -23.78 1.87 0.40
CA LYS A 210 -24.41 2.94 -0.42
C LYS A 210 -23.56 4.18 -0.48
N ARG A 211 -22.74 4.40 0.55
CA ARG A 211 -21.83 5.53 0.61
C ARG A 211 -20.61 5.20 1.46
N LEU A 212 -19.53 4.83 0.81
CA LEU A 212 -18.24 4.59 1.44
C LEU A 212 -17.13 5.32 0.67
N PHE A 213 -15.99 5.51 1.32
CA PHE A 213 -14.81 6.11 0.71
C PHE A 213 -13.90 5.00 0.19
N ASP A 214 -13.91 4.78 -1.13
CA ASP A 214 -13.02 3.82 -1.78
C ASP A 214 -11.61 4.42 -1.85
N SER A 215 -10.72 3.91 -1.02
CA SER A 215 -9.34 4.40 -0.92
C SER A 215 -8.57 4.03 -2.16
N ALA A 216 -7.93 5.02 -2.80
CA ALA A 216 -7.06 4.79 -3.95
C ALA A 216 -5.91 3.84 -3.59
N HIS A 217 -5.54 2.94 -4.49
CA HIS A 217 -4.42 2.02 -4.29
C HIS A 217 -3.08 2.71 -4.60
N VAL A 218 -2.64 3.52 -3.67
CA VAL A 218 -1.38 4.29 -3.68
C VAL A 218 -0.84 4.39 -2.26
N VAL A 219 0.03 5.33 -1.98
CA VAL A 219 0.56 5.57 -0.64
C VAL A 219 -0.56 5.93 0.34
N HIS A 220 -0.59 5.26 1.50
CA HIS A 220 -1.56 5.49 2.55
C HIS A 220 -0.93 6.20 3.75
N PRO A 221 -1.20 7.48 3.98
CA PRO A 221 -0.83 8.14 5.23
C PRO A 221 -1.68 7.61 6.38
N MET A 222 -1.03 7.08 7.41
CA MET A 222 -1.69 6.42 8.53
C MET A 222 -1.18 6.94 9.87
N ARG A 223 -2.03 6.82 10.89
CA ARG A 223 -1.70 7.16 12.28
C ARG A 223 -1.66 5.89 13.13
N ARG A 224 -0.55 5.68 13.82
CA ARG A 224 -0.34 4.52 14.69
C ARG A 224 -1.38 4.44 15.81
N SER A 225 -1.67 5.58 16.44
CA SER A 225 -2.65 5.65 17.53
C SER A 225 -4.07 5.30 17.08
N VAL A 226 -4.46 5.69 15.86
CA VAL A 226 -5.79 5.36 15.31
C VAL A 226 -5.91 3.85 15.11
N MET A 227 -4.87 3.20 14.54
CA MET A 227 -4.90 1.75 14.36
C MET A 227 -4.89 1.00 15.70
N ALA A 228 -4.18 1.51 16.71
CA ALA A 228 -4.20 0.94 18.06
C ALA A 228 -5.59 1.03 18.69
N GLU A 229 -6.24 2.19 18.62
CA GLU A 229 -7.60 2.41 19.12
C GLU A 229 -8.63 1.52 18.39
N LEU A 230 -8.50 1.41 17.06
CA LEU A 230 -9.36 0.52 16.26
C LEU A 230 -9.18 -0.95 16.65
N PHE A 231 -7.95 -1.38 16.91
CA PHE A 231 -7.66 -2.73 17.40
C PHE A 231 -8.30 -2.98 18.77
N ASP A 232 -8.15 -2.05 19.72
CA ASP A 232 -8.69 -2.19 21.05
C ASP A 232 -10.23 -2.22 21.04
N ASN A 233 -10.87 -1.37 20.24
CA ASN A 233 -12.32 -1.27 20.13
C ASN A 233 -12.98 -2.39 19.30
N ASN A 234 -12.22 -3.03 18.39
CA ASN A 234 -12.71 -4.07 17.47
C ASN A 234 -11.85 -5.33 17.52
N ARG A 235 -11.38 -5.70 18.70
CA ARG A 235 -10.39 -6.77 18.91
C ARG A 235 -10.78 -8.08 18.23
N ASP A 236 -12.01 -8.53 18.37
CA ASP A 236 -12.47 -9.80 17.80
C ASP A 236 -12.43 -9.78 16.27
N SER A 237 -12.83 -8.67 15.64
CA SER A 237 -12.75 -8.51 14.19
C SER A 237 -11.30 -8.49 13.68
N PHE A 238 -10.36 -7.88 14.42
CA PHE A 238 -8.94 -7.93 14.07
C PHE A 238 -8.37 -9.34 14.24
N LEU A 239 -8.73 -10.04 15.32
CA LEU A 239 -8.30 -11.42 15.53
C LEU A 239 -8.86 -12.36 14.46
N GLU A 240 -10.08 -12.15 14.00
CA GLU A 240 -10.62 -12.85 12.85
C GLU A 240 -9.83 -12.50 11.58
N ASN A 241 -9.58 -11.20 11.30
CA ASN A 241 -8.89 -10.73 10.10
C ASN A 241 -7.49 -11.35 9.95
N ILE A 242 -6.76 -11.54 11.05
CA ILE A 242 -5.41 -12.10 11.02
C ILE A 242 -5.34 -13.63 10.95
N GLN A 243 -6.44 -14.34 11.14
CA GLN A 243 -6.47 -15.80 11.06
C GLN A 243 -6.37 -16.32 9.61
N TYR A 244 -6.71 -15.49 8.63
CA TYR A 244 -6.71 -15.87 7.23
C TYR A 244 -5.29 -15.85 6.66
N ARG A 245 -4.69 -17.04 6.50
CA ARG A 245 -3.38 -17.21 5.86
C ARG A 245 -3.38 -16.86 4.38
N PHE A 246 -4.53 -16.93 3.74
CA PHE A 246 -4.81 -16.51 2.38
C PHE A 246 -5.97 -15.52 2.41
N ARG A 247 -6.08 -14.65 1.41
CA ARG A 247 -7.15 -13.65 1.34
C ARG A 247 -8.52 -14.30 1.37
N ASP A 248 -9.44 -13.72 2.13
CA ASP A 248 -10.82 -14.15 2.29
C ASP A 248 -11.77 -12.95 2.20
N LEU A 249 -12.95 -13.16 1.60
CA LEU A 249 -13.96 -12.09 1.43
C LEU A 249 -14.53 -11.56 2.76
N ARG A 250 -14.30 -12.26 3.87
CA ARG A 250 -14.70 -11.82 5.21
C ARG A 250 -13.75 -10.81 5.82
N GLN A 251 -12.56 -10.66 5.26
CA GLN A 251 -11.57 -9.70 5.76
C GLN A 251 -11.98 -8.26 5.47
N PHE A 252 -11.43 -7.35 6.23
CA PHE A 252 -11.48 -5.91 5.95
C PHE A 252 -10.14 -5.40 5.43
N LEU A 253 -10.17 -4.29 4.70
CA LEU A 253 -8.97 -3.57 4.28
C LEU A 253 -8.49 -2.66 5.42
N PRO A 254 -7.29 -2.87 6.01
CA PRO A 254 -6.83 -2.08 7.15
C PRO A 254 -6.71 -0.58 6.87
N GLN A 255 -6.22 -0.20 5.70
CA GLN A 255 -6.13 1.21 5.27
C GLN A 255 -7.52 1.82 5.08
N GLY A 256 -8.46 1.04 4.50
CA GLY A 256 -9.84 1.46 4.36
C GLY A 256 -10.50 1.71 5.72
N LEU A 257 -10.26 0.84 6.70
CA LEU A 257 -10.74 0.98 8.07
C LEU A 257 -10.18 2.25 8.73
N HIS A 258 -8.85 2.45 8.66
CA HIS A 258 -8.20 3.66 9.17
C HIS A 258 -8.79 4.93 8.53
N ASN A 259 -8.95 4.94 7.21
CA ASN A 259 -9.44 6.10 6.48
C ASN A 259 -10.89 6.44 6.87
N HIS A 260 -11.77 5.43 6.93
CA HIS A 260 -13.17 5.65 7.37
C HIS A 260 -13.25 6.12 8.83
N ALA A 261 -12.42 5.58 9.72
CA ALA A 261 -12.36 6.03 11.12
C ALA A 261 -11.92 7.50 11.22
N CYS A 262 -10.89 7.90 10.47
CA CYS A 262 -10.44 9.29 10.43
C CYS A 262 -11.52 10.22 9.84
N ILE A 263 -12.23 9.79 8.80
CA ILE A 263 -13.34 10.56 8.19
C ILE A 263 -14.49 10.69 9.19
N ALA A 264 -14.91 9.60 9.82
CA ALA A 264 -16.00 9.60 10.81
C ALA A 264 -15.71 10.53 11.99
N ALA A 265 -14.45 10.62 12.40
CA ALA A 265 -13.99 11.50 13.47
C ALA A 265 -13.70 12.94 13.03
N GLU A 266 -13.90 13.29 11.74
CA GLU A 266 -13.52 14.58 11.13
C GLU A 266 -12.02 14.90 11.31
N LYS A 267 -11.18 13.87 11.35
CA LYS A 267 -9.73 13.93 11.54
C LYS A 267 -8.94 13.50 10.30
N ALA A 268 -9.41 13.86 9.12
CA ALA A 268 -8.74 13.64 7.85
C ALA A 268 -8.96 14.81 6.90
N VAL A 269 -8.06 14.95 5.94
CA VAL A 269 -8.23 15.82 4.77
C VAL A 269 -8.47 14.91 3.57
N VAL A 270 -9.63 15.02 2.94
CA VAL A 270 -9.89 14.32 1.67
C VAL A 270 -9.33 15.17 0.54
N HIS A 271 -8.33 14.62 -0.17
CA HIS A 271 -7.71 15.28 -1.31
C HIS A 271 -8.68 15.29 -2.50
N LYS A 272 -8.73 16.42 -3.22
CA LYS A 272 -9.70 16.63 -4.31
C LYS A 272 -9.07 16.61 -5.69
N GLU A 273 -7.74 16.74 -5.75
CA GLU A 273 -7.01 16.81 -7.02
C GLU A 273 -6.63 15.39 -7.47
N ASP A 274 -6.59 15.18 -8.79
CA ASP A 274 -6.19 13.89 -9.38
C ASP A 274 -4.64 13.86 -9.50
N ASP A 275 -3.97 13.65 -8.36
CA ASP A 275 -2.52 13.61 -8.25
C ASP A 275 -1.94 12.18 -8.15
N HIS A 276 -2.75 11.18 -8.48
CA HIS A 276 -2.37 9.79 -8.41
C HIS A 276 -2.83 8.98 -9.61
N LEU A 277 -2.15 7.87 -9.87
CA LEU A 277 -2.52 6.94 -10.94
C LEU A 277 -2.21 5.50 -10.53
N HIS A 278 -3.16 4.61 -10.83
CA HIS A 278 -2.98 3.17 -10.68
C HIS A 278 -2.99 2.51 -12.06
N ILE A 279 -1.85 1.94 -12.45
CA ILE A 279 -1.68 1.20 -13.69
C ILE A 279 -1.80 -0.28 -13.36
N ILE A 280 -2.93 -0.87 -13.77
CA ILE A 280 -3.17 -2.30 -13.65
C ILE A 280 -2.81 -2.92 -14.99
N SER A 281 -1.96 -3.92 -14.97
CA SER A 281 -1.64 -4.80 -16.09
C SER A 281 -1.84 -6.24 -15.63
N GLY A 282 -1.92 -7.20 -16.56
CA GLY A 282 -2.03 -8.59 -16.21
C GLY A 282 -3.34 -9.26 -16.59
N GLN A 283 -3.59 -10.41 -16.01
CA GLN A 283 -4.67 -11.31 -16.41
C GLN A 283 -6.06 -10.64 -16.29
N GLY A 284 -6.82 -10.67 -17.39
CA GLY A 284 -8.16 -10.06 -17.46
C GLY A 284 -8.19 -8.59 -17.85
N ILE A 285 -7.02 -7.96 -18.08
CA ILE A 285 -6.95 -6.59 -18.59
C ILE A 285 -6.50 -6.62 -20.04
N ASP A 286 -7.46 -6.63 -20.94
CA ASP A 286 -7.23 -6.48 -22.37
C ASP A 286 -7.19 -4.99 -22.73
N ARG A 287 -5.98 -4.39 -22.61
CA ARG A 287 -5.76 -2.98 -22.98
C ARG A 287 -4.80 -2.90 -24.15
N PRO A 288 -5.22 -2.26 -25.25
CA PRO A 288 -4.35 -2.05 -26.40
C PRO A 288 -3.04 -1.31 -26.02
N PRO A 289 -1.90 -1.62 -26.64
CA PRO A 289 -0.62 -0.96 -26.37
C PRO A 289 -0.70 0.58 -26.44
N LYS A 290 -1.50 1.12 -27.35
CA LYS A 290 -1.72 2.57 -27.50
C LYS A 290 -2.35 3.19 -26.26
N GLU A 291 -3.32 2.53 -25.65
CA GLU A 291 -3.98 3.01 -24.43
C GLU A 291 -3.05 2.87 -23.22
N THR A 292 -2.29 1.80 -23.16
CA THR A 292 -1.25 1.61 -22.14
C THR A 292 -0.21 2.74 -22.23
N LEU A 293 0.29 3.06 -23.43
CA LEU A 293 1.21 4.18 -23.64
C LEU A 293 0.61 5.52 -23.20
N ALA A 294 -0.68 5.77 -23.47
CA ALA A 294 -1.35 6.98 -23.02
C ALA A 294 -1.41 7.08 -21.48
N LEU A 295 -1.58 5.96 -20.78
CA LEU A 295 -1.51 5.93 -19.32
C LEU A 295 -0.09 6.21 -18.81
N LEU A 296 0.96 5.64 -19.42
CA LEU A 296 2.35 5.95 -19.07
C LEU A 296 2.67 7.43 -19.31
N GLN A 297 2.16 8.01 -20.39
CA GLN A 297 2.29 9.45 -20.65
C GLN A 297 1.56 10.31 -19.61
N LYS A 298 0.33 9.92 -19.21
CA LYS A 298 -0.41 10.58 -18.13
C LYS A 298 0.38 10.50 -16.82
N ALA A 299 0.91 9.34 -16.48
CA ALA A 299 1.72 9.14 -15.28
C ALA A 299 2.98 10.02 -15.25
N SER A 300 3.54 10.35 -16.41
CA SER A 300 4.72 11.21 -16.54
C SER A 300 4.41 12.71 -16.37
N SER A 301 3.15 13.09 -16.11
CA SER A 301 2.81 14.47 -15.74
C SER A 301 3.38 14.81 -14.36
N PRO A 302 3.98 16.00 -14.18
CA PRO A 302 4.50 16.44 -12.87
C PRO A 302 3.42 16.65 -11.82
N GLU A 303 2.16 16.62 -12.19
CA GLU A 303 1.00 16.69 -11.30
C GLU A 303 0.74 15.36 -10.62
N ILE A 304 1.12 14.24 -11.27
CA ILE A 304 1.01 12.89 -10.67
C ILE A 304 2.17 12.69 -9.72
N LYS A 305 1.85 12.52 -8.44
CA LYS A 305 2.83 12.36 -7.35
C LYS A 305 2.90 10.94 -6.83
N PHE A 306 1.81 10.18 -6.99
CA PHE A 306 1.66 8.83 -6.46
C PHE A 306 1.28 7.88 -7.59
N LEU A 307 2.05 6.83 -7.71
CA LEU A 307 1.92 5.85 -8.78
C LEU A 307 1.89 4.44 -8.20
N CYS A 308 0.96 3.62 -8.66
CA CYS A 308 1.02 2.17 -8.48
C CYS A 308 1.11 1.50 -9.84
N VAL A 309 1.99 0.51 -9.97
CA VAL A 309 2.15 -0.29 -11.18
C VAL A 309 2.10 -1.75 -10.79
N ASN A 310 0.93 -2.36 -10.97
CA ASN A 310 0.78 -3.79 -10.72
C ASN A 310 1.33 -4.61 -11.89
N ASP A 311 1.89 -5.78 -11.58
CA ASP A 311 2.35 -6.77 -12.56
C ASP A 311 3.33 -6.17 -13.60
N LEU A 312 4.40 -5.52 -13.12
CA LEU A 312 5.42 -4.92 -13.98
C LEU A 312 5.90 -5.86 -15.10
N PRO A 313 6.15 -7.17 -14.89
CA PRO A 313 6.53 -8.08 -15.96
C PRO A 313 5.47 -8.19 -17.07
N GLN A 314 4.20 -8.13 -16.73
CA GLN A 314 3.14 -8.16 -17.73
C GLN A 314 3.04 -6.84 -18.50
N LEU A 315 3.27 -5.73 -17.82
CA LEU A 315 3.39 -4.43 -18.47
C LEU A 315 4.56 -4.45 -19.48
N GLU A 316 5.69 -5.10 -19.15
CA GLU A 316 6.85 -5.26 -20.04
C GLU A 316 6.53 -6.11 -21.27
N THR A 317 5.59 -7.07 -21.21
CA THR A 317 5.17 -7.82 -22.40
C THR A 317 4.46 -6.95 -23.43
N VAL A 318 3.73 -5.91 -22.95
CA VAL A 318 2.98 -4.97 -23.80
C VAL A 318 3.87 -3.78 -24.20
N ILE A 319 4.68 -3.30 -23.28
CA ILE A 319 5.59 -2.16 -23.44
C ILE A 319 6.99 -2.59 -22.97
N PRO A 320 7.85 -3.09 -23.85
CA PRO A 320 9.17 -3.62 -23.49
C PRO A 320 10.07 -2.65 -22.71
N GLN A 321 9.84 -1.33 -22.85
CA GLN A 321 10.59 -0.29 -22.13
C GLN A 321 9.94 0.13 -20.80
N ALA A 322 8.92 -0.60 -20.31
CA ALA A 322 8.17 -0.21 -19.10
C ALA A 322 9.07 -0.08 -17.86
N ARG A 323 10.06 -0.98 -17.70
CA ARG A 323 11.02 -0.93 -16.59
C ARG A 323 11.95 0.29 -16.66
N GLU A 324 12.42 0.65 -17.87
CA GLU A 324 13.22 1.84 -18.08
C GLU A 324 12.41 3.12 -17.85
N TRP A 325 11.15 3.13 -18.30
CA TRP A 325 10.21 4.18 -18.01
C TRP A 325 10.00 4.32 -16.48
N LEU A 326 9.75 3.23 -15.75
CA LEU A 326 9.58 3.25 -14.29
C LEU A 326 10.82 3.79 -13.60
N ARG A 327 12.02 3.38 -14.05
CA ARG A 327 13.30 3.91 -13.55
C ARG A 327 13.37 5.43 -13.68
N SER A 328 12.95 5.96 -14.83
CA SER A 328 12.86 7.41 -15.04
C SER A 328 11.83 8.07 -14.12
N MET A 329 10.66 7.44 -13.94
CA MET A 329 9.57 7.95 -13.10
C MET A 329 9.97 8.10 -11.65
N VAL A 330 10.75 7.18 -11.11
CA VAL A 330 11.24 7.25 -9.72
C VAL A 330 12.47 8.17 -9.55
N GLY A 331 12.88 8.89 -10.59
CA GLY A 331 14.01 9.83 -10.54
C GLY A 331 15.39 9.20 -10.76
N GLY A 332 15.44 7.95 -11.26
CA GLY A 332 16.68 7.20 -11.51
C GLY A 332 17.35 6.63 -10.26
N PHE A 333 18.31 5.77 -10.46
CA PHE A 333 19.16 5.19 -9.41
C PHE A 333 20.50 5.91 -9.34
N PRO A 334 21.18 5.91 -8.19
CA PRO A 334 22.50 6.48 -8.07
C PRO A 334 23.49 5.78 -9.03
N VAL A 335 24.43 6.55 -9.57
CA VAL A 335 25.59 5.98 -10.23
C VAL A 335 26.51 5.48 -9.13
N LEU A 336 26.54 4.18 -8.93
CA LEU A 336 27.47 3.58 -7.96
C LEU A 336 28.89 3.67 -8.51
N PRO A 337 29.89 3.92 -7.67
CA PRO A 337 31.29 4.06 -8.07
C PRO A 337 31.89 2.76 -8.61
#